data_2e49becd9adb1c6dbffae97aee232f80
#
_entry.id   2e49becd9adb1c6dbffae97aee232f80
#
_cell.length_a   1.000
_cell.length_b   1.000
_cell.length_c   1.000
_cell.angle_alpha   90.00
_cell.angle_beta   90.00
_cell.angle_gamma   90.00
#
_symmetry.space_group_name_H-M   'P 1'
#
loop_
_entity.id
_entity.type
_entity.pdbx_description
1 polymer ?
#
loop_
_entity_poly.entity_id
_entity_poly.type
_entity_poly.pdbx_seq_one_letter_code
_entity_poly.pdbx_strand_id
1 'polypeptide(L)'
;MKLLAFSFFTVLFSINLSAQIPCENGMAGEYPCNGYDLQSFISLEEMDGIRGNDSWGWTDPDDGNEYAIMGLKNGTAFIDISDPINPVYLGKLPSHTGESIWRDIKVFQNHAFIVSEASNHGMQVFDLTRLRDVSSPPENFTEDAHYDGFGASHNIAINEETGFAYSLGDNTYAGGAHFIDISDPLNPTAAGGYSADGYTHDAHIKNYNGPDTDYIGKEIYVGSNEDRVVIVDVTDKDNPQHIADLSYTNFSYTHQ
;
A
#
# COMPACT_ATOMS: atom_id res chain seq x y z
N MET A 1 44.17 -18.28 -60.66
CA MET A 1 44.14 -17.68 -59.33
C MET A 1 42.70 -17.20 -59.11
N LYS A 2 41.88 -17.91 -58.29
CA LYS A 2 40.50 -17.52 -57.96
C LYS A 2 40.51 -16.80 -56.63
N LEU A 3 40.13 -15.51 -56.60
CA LEU A 3 39.91 -14.79 -55.37
C LEU A 3 38.56 -15.23 -54.78
N LEU A 4 38.58 -15.77 -53.59
CA LEU A 4 37.37 -15.92 -52.72
C LEU A 4 37.14 -14.60 -52.00
N ALA A 5 36.02 -13.93 -52.27
CA ALA A 5 35.52 -12.83 -51.51
C ALA A 5 34.77 -13.37 -50.29
N PHE A 6 35.30 -13.09 -49.11
CA PHE A 6 34.63 -13.39 -47.82
C PHE A 6 33.73 -12.20 -47.48
N SER A 7 32.42 -12.39 -47.57
CA SER A 7 31.41 -11.37 -47.15
C SER A 7 31.21 -11.50 -45.64
N PHE A 8 31.63 -10.47 -44.89
CA PHE A 8 31.40 -10.37 -43.46
C PHE A 8 29.97 -9.83 -43.24
N PHE A 9 29.09 -10.69 -42.74
CA PHE A 9 27.73 -10.30 -42.37
C PHE A 9 27.77 -9.78 -40.95
N THR A 10 27.73 -8.46 -40.75
CA THR A 10 27.62 -7.85 -39.43
C THR A 10 26.16 -7.88 -39.02
N VAL A 11 25.84 -8.75 -38.05
CA VAL A 11 24.54 -8.76 -37.37
C VAL A 11 24.54 -7.61 -36.39
N LEU A 12 23.82 -6.54 -36.68
CA LEU A 12 23.50 -5.47 -35.75
C LEU A 12 22.43 -6.00 -34.78
N PHE A 13 22.85 -6.34 -33.58
CA PHE A 13 21.93 -6.49 -32.44
C PHE A 13 21.46 -5.07 -32.05
N SER A 14 20.20 -4.75 -32.34
CA SER A 14 19.52 -3.61 -31.73
C SER A 14 19.26 -3.94 -30.26
N ILE A 15 20.06 -3.42 -29.37
CA ILE A 15 19.76 -3.37 -27.96
C ILE A 15 18.65 -2.31 -27.84
N ASN A 16 17.41 -2.75 -27.56
CA ASN A 16 16.37 -1.84 -27.12
C ASN A 16 16.78 -1.39 -25.70
N LEU A 17 17.50 -0.28 -25.62
CA LEU A 17 17.62 0.45 -24.38
C LEU A 17 16.23 1.05 -24.11
N SER A 18 15.52 0.52 -23.13
CA SER A 18 14.34 1.17 -22.57
C SER A 18 14.86 2.45 -21.91
N ALA A 19 14.84 3.54 -22.63
CA ALA A 19 15.29 4.83 -22.11
C ALA A 19 14.11 5.49 -21.40
N GLN A 20 14.40 6.16 -20.27
CA GLN A 20 13.54 7.16 -19.66
C GLN A 20 12.86 8.03 -20.74
N ILE A 21 11.55 8.24 -20.61
CA ILE A 21 10.78 9.08 -21.54
C ILE A 21 10.67 10.47 -20.93
N PRO A 22 11.31 11.49 -21.54
CA PRO A 22 11.30 12.84 -20.99
C PRO A 22 9.90 13.47 -21.06
N CYS A 23 9.60 14.31 -20.06
CA CYS A 23 8.39 15.13 -20.03
C CYS A 23 8.56 16.35 -20.96
N GLU A 24 8.06 16.26 -22.16
CA GLU A 24 8.12 17.36 -23.16
C GLU A 24 6.71 17.84 -23.52
N ASN A 25 6.51 19.16 -23.50
CA ASN A 25 5.22 19.77 -23.84
C ASN A 25 4.01 19.22 -23.05
N GLY A 26 4.25 18.79 -21.79
CA GLY A 26 3.22 18.23 -20.91
C GLY A 26 2.89 16.77 -21.14
N MET A 27 3.72 16.06 -21.91
CA MET A 27 3.57 14.63 -22.20
C MET A 27 4.90 13.88 -22.02
N ALA A 28 4.85 12.70 -21.42
CA ALA A 28 5.91 11.70 -21.42
C ALA A 28 5.40 10.47 -22.20
N GLY A 29 5.73 10.40 -23.49
CA GLY A 29 5.10 9.45 -24.40
C GLY A 29 3.60 9.72 -24.55
N GLU A 30 2.77 8.76 -24.20
CA GLU A 30 1.29 8.90 -24.22
C GLU A 30 0.69 9.41 -22.90
N TYR A 31 1.51 9.59 -21.87
CA TYR A 31 1.05 9.97 -20.52
C TYR A 31 1.21 11.47 -20.28
N PRO A 32 0.19 12.16 -19.75
CA PRO A 32 0.33 13.54 -19.27
C PRO A 32 1.38 13.64 -18.16
N CYS A 33 2.24 14.65 -18.25
CA CYS A 33 3.26 14.90 -17.25
C CYS A 33 3.36 16.39 -16.88
N ASN A 34 3.94 16.68 -15.71
CA ASN A 34 4.20 18.04 -15.25
C ASN A 34 5.60 18.14 -14.64
N GLY A 35 6.63 18.20 -15.50
CA GLY A 35 8.02 18.36 -15.10
C GLY A 35 8.72 17.09 -14.58
N TYR A 36 8.08 15.93 -14.68
CA TYR A 36 8.64 14.63 -14.30
C TYR A 36 8.69 13.70 -15.50
N ASP A 37 9.82 13.05 -15.69
CA ASP A 37 10.02 12.07 -16.74
C ASP A 37 9.42 10.71 -16.32
N LEU A 38 8.91 9.96 -17.28
CA LEU A 38 8.48 8.59 -17.07
C LEU A 38 9.70 7.67 -17.09
N GLN A 39 10.01 7.06 -15.96
CA GLN A 39 11.15 6.15 -15.84
C GLN A 39 10.87 4.81 -16.51
N SER A 40 9.70 4.23 -16.21
CA SER A 40 9.27 2.93 -16.73
C SER A 40 7.76 2.75 -16.58
N PHE A 41 7.24 1.70 -17.17
CA PHE A 41 5.84 1.31 -17.06
C PHE A 41 5.72 -0.20 -17.10
N ILE A 42 5.01 -0.79 -16.13
CA ILE A 42 4.62 -2.20 -16.12
C ILE A 42 3.10 -2.28 -16.28
N SER A 43 2.65 -2.98 -17.29
CA SER A 43 1.21 -3.11 -17.58
C SER A 43 0.50 -4.03 -16.60
N LEU A 44 -0.83 -3.86 -16.49
CA LEU A 44 -1.65 -4.80 -15.71
C LEU A 44 -1.55 -6.24 -16.23
N GLU A 45 -1.37 -6.42 -17.54
CA GLU A 45 -1.20 -7.73 -18.17
C GLU A 45 0.09 -8.41 -17.70
N GLU A 46 1.21 -7.68 -17.63
CA GLU A 46 2.49 -8.20 -17.12
C GLU A 46 2.40 -8.59 -15.65
N MET A 47 1.60 -7.89 -14.85
CA MET A 47 1.35 -8.21 -13.44
C MET A 47 0.25 -9.29 -13.25
N ASP A 48 -0.29 -9.86 -14.32
CA ASP A 48 -1.48 -10.72 -14.27
C ASP A 48 -2.59 -10.07 -13.43
N GLY A 49 -2.78 -8.76 -13.61
CA GLY A 49 -3.68 -7.90 -12.89
C GLY A 49 -4.92 -7.54 -13.70
N ILE A 50 -6.05 -7.36 -13.02
CA ILE A 50 -7.30 -6.97 -13.66
C ILE A 50 -7.50 -5.45 -13.63
N ARG A 51 -7.22 -4.84 -12.48
CA ARG A 51 -7.34 -3.40 -12.22
C ARG A 51 -6.45 -3.02 -11.04
N GLY A 52 -5.77 -1.89 -11.13
CA GLY A 52 -5.01 -1.31 -10.03
C GLY A 52 -5.89 -0.44 -9.13
N ASN A 53 -5.50 -0.32 -7.88
CA ASN A 53 -6.13 0.54 -6.90
C ASN A 53 -5.08 1.34 -6.13
N ASP A 54 -4.73 0.92 -4.93
CA ASP A 54 -3.77 1.57 -4.07
C ASP A 54 -2.33 1.12 -4.35
N SER A 55 -1.36 1.91 -3.88
CA SER A 55 0.05 1.56 -3.94
C SER A 55 0.79 2.00 -2.68
N TRP A 56 1.77 1.22 -2.27
CA TRP A 56 2.70 1.53 -1.20
C TRP A 56 4.13 1.25 -1.62
N GLY A 57 5.09 1.60 -0.78
CA GLY A 57 6.51 1.34 -1.01
C GLY A 57 7.16 0.66 0.18
N TRP A 58 8.24 -0.04 -0.07
CA TRP A 58 9.14 -0.55 0.93
C TRP A 58 10.59 -0.36 0.50
N THR A 59 11.38 0.28 1.37
CA THR A 59 12.83 0.33 1.24
C THR A 59 13.42 -0.75 2.13
N ASP A 60 14.16 -1.67 1.57
CA ASP A 60 14.82 -2.71 2.35
C ASP A 60 15.89 -2.09 3.26
N PRO A 61 15.78 -2.22 4.58
CA PRO A 61 16.75 -1.61 5.49
C PRO A 61 18.14 -2.26 5.45
N ASP A 62 18.29 -3.47 4.89
CA ASP A 62 19.55 -4.20 4.88
C ASP A 62 20.43 -3.83 3.67
N ASP A 63 19.84 -3.62 2.51
CA ASP A 63 20.59 -3.37 1.26
C ASP A 63 20.18 -2.07 0.54
N GLY A 64 19.10 -1.44 0.97
CA GLY A 64 18.59 -0.18 0.41
C GLY A 64 17.84 -0.34 -0.91
N ASN A 65 17.50 -1.56 -1.31
CA ASN A 65 16.67 -1.81 -2.48
C ASN A 65 15.25 -1.27 -2.27
N GLU A 66 14.68 -0.77 -3.36
CA GLU A 66 13.37 -0.12 -3.37
C GLU A 66 12.32 -1.01 -4.03
N TYR A 67 11.18 -1.17 -3.39
CA TYR A 67 10.09 -2.00 -3.89
C TYR A 67 8.78 -1.22 -3.94
N ALA A 68 8.07 -1.32 -5.06
CA ALA A 68 6.69 -0.89 -5.17
C ALA A 68 5.75 -2.06 -4.87
N ILE A 69 4.71 -1.76 -4.09
CA ILE A 69 3.66 -2.71 -3.72
C ILE A 69 2.36 -2.18 -4.33
N MET A 70 1.76 -2.93 -5.26
CA MET A 70 0.58 -2.48 -6.01
C MET A 70 -0.63 -3.32 -5.67
N GLY A 71 -1.66 -2.69 -5.12
CA GLY A 71 -2.97 -3.29 -4.90
C GLY A 71 -3.68 -3.53 -6.24
N LEU A 72 -4.03 -4.79 -6.51
CA LEU A 72 -4.78 -5.22 -7.68
C LEU A 72 -6.14 -5.76 -7.27
N LYS A 73 -7.11 -5.74 -8.18
CA LYS A 73 -8.44 -6.32 -7.94
C LYS A 73 -8.36 -7.78 -7.47
N ASN A 74 -7.41 -8.55 -7.97
CA ASN A 74 -7.24 -9.98 -7.74
C ASN A 74 -6.06 -10.35 -6.83
N GLY A 75 -5.38 -9.37 -6.21
CA GLY A 75 -4.26 -9.63 -5.30
C GLY A 75 -3.37 -8.41 -5.09
N THR A 76 -2.14 -8.62 -4.70
CA THR A 76 -1.14 -7.58 -4.48
C THR A 76 0.14 -7.95 -5.23
N ALA A 77 0.62 -7.07 -6.10
CA ALA A 77 1.84 -7.24 -6.88
C ALA A 77 3.03 -6.59 -6.18
N PHE A 78 4.21 -7.22 -6.30
CA PHE A 78 5.47 -6.73 -5.78
C PHE A 78 6.45 -6.50 -6.92
N ILE A 79 7.05 -5.33 -6.98
CA ILE A 79 7.94 -4.90 -8.05
C ILE A 79 9.22 -4.35 -7.44
N ASP A 80 10.37 -4.87 -7.85
CA ASP A 80 11.67 -4.26 -7.58
C ASP A 80 11.84 -3.05 -8.51
N ILE A 81 11.99 -1.88 -7.92
CA ILE A 81 12.21 -0.60 -8.60
C ILE A 81 13.56 0.03 -8.27
N SER A 82 14.50 -0.75 -7.73
CA SER A 82 15.86 -0.30 -7.37
C SER A 82 16.60 0.25 -8.59
N ASP A 83 16.34 -0.32 -9.78
CA ASP A 83 16.63 0.33 -11.07
C ASP A 83 15.30 0.83 -11.66
N PRO A 84 14.97 2.12 -11.53
CA PRO A 84 13.66 2.63 -11.93
C PRO A 84 13.44 2.62 -13.46
N ILE A 85 14.49 2.40 -14.25
CA ILE A 85 14.40 2.28 -15.72
C ILE A 85 14.13 0.84 -16.13
N ASN A 86 14.58 -0.12 -15.35
CA ASN A 86 14.41 -1.56 -15.60
C ASN A 86 13.76 -2.25 -14.37
N PRO A 87 12.52 -1.90 -14.00
CA PRO A 87 11.83 -2.53 -12.88
C PRO A 87 11.60 -4.01 -13.16
N VAL A 88 11.57 -4.81 -12.09
CA VAL A 88 11.34 -6.25 -12.18
C VAL A 88 10.06 -6.61 -11.45
N TYR A 89 9.06 -7.12 -12.16
CA TYR A 89 7.88 -7.70 -11.52
C TYR A 89 8.27 -9.01 -10.84
N LEU A 90 8.29 -9.02 -9.50
CA LEU A 90 8.73 -10.15 -8.70
C LEU A 90 7.64 -11.21 -8.51
N GLY A 91 6.38 -10.80 -8.51
CA GLY A 91 5.27 -11.72 -8.37
C GLY A 91 4.06 -11.13 -7.64
N LYS A 92 3.10 -12.00 -7.33
CA LYS A 92 1.80 -11.60 -6.79
C LYS A 92 1.41 -12.48 -5.60
N LEU A 93 0.90 -11.83 -4.53
CA LEU A 93 0.11 -12.46 -3.49
C LEU A 93 -1.35 -12.43 -3.92
N PRO A 94 -2.00 -13.57 -4.22
CA PRO A 94 -3.42 -13.59 -4.53
C PRO A 94 -4.29 -13.05 -3.39
N SER A 95 -5.47 -12.51 -3.72
CA SER A 95 -6.45 -12.12 -2.71
C SER A 95 -6.82 -13.32 -1.84
N HIS A 96 -6.94 -13.13 -0.53
CA HIS A 96 -7.30 -14.22 0.40
C HIS A 96 -8.63 -14.90 0.03
N THR A 97 -9.61 -14.09 -0.38
CA THR A 97 -10.92 -14.59 -0.82
C THR A 97 -11.24 -14.16 -2.24
N GLY A 98 -12.31 -13.40 -2.43
CA GLY A 98 -12.77 -12.93 -3.74
C GLY A 98 -12.02 -11.68 -4.22
N GLU A 99 -12.46 -11.19 -5.37
CA GLU A 99 -11.94 -9.97 -5.98
C GLU A 99 -12.64 -8.74 -5.41
N SER A 100 -11.89 -7.65 -5.23
CA SER A 100 -12.42 -6.31 -4.98
C SER A 100 -11.55 -5.27 -5.67
N ILE A 101 -12.18 -4.21 -6.18
CA ILE A 101 -11.44 -3.06 -6.72
C ILE A 101 -10.88 -2.17 -5.60
N TRP A 102 -11.30 -2.39 -4.35
CA TRP A 102 -10.82 -1.66 -3.18
C TRP A 102 -9.90 -2.54 -2.33
N ARG A 103 -8.67 -2.08 -2.22
CA ARG A 103 -7.58 -2.74 -1.47
C ARG A 103 -6.63 -1.68 -0.99
N ASP A 104 -6.23 -1.73 0.28
CA ASP A 104 -5.26 -0.80 0.83
C ASP A 104 -4.10 -1.56 1.50
N ILE A 105 -2.92 -0.93 1.50
CA ILE A 105 -1.67 -1.55 1.90
C ILE A 105 -0.86 -0.58 2.73
N LYS A 106 -0.35 -1.05 3.87
CA LYS A 106 0.66 -0.34 4.67
C LYS A 106 1.78 -1.30 5.04
N VAL A 107 2.93 -0.74 5.38
CA VAL A 107 4.13 -1.50 5.76
C VAL A 107 4.55 -1.17 7.19
N PHE A 108 4.89 -2.20 7.95
CA PHE A 108 5.47 -2.08 9.28
C PHE A 108 6.42 -3.26 9.54
N GLN A 109 7.62 -2.98 10.10
CA GLN A 109 8.62 -4.00 10.45
C GLN A 109 8.88 -5.02 9.31
N ASN A 110 9.11 -4.53 8.10
CA ASN A 110 9.35 -5.35 6.90
C ASN A 110 8.17 -6.28 6.51
N HIS A 111 6.96 -6.01 6.98
CA HIS A 111 5.76 -6.75 6.58
C HIS A 111 4.76 -5.82 5.92
N ALA A 112 4.15 -6.29 4.85
CA ALA A 112 2.98 -5.64 4.24
C ALA A 112 1.70 -6.15 4.92
N PHE A 113 0.86 -5.21 5.36
CA PHE A 113 -0.48 -5.44 5.90
C PHE A 113 -1.48 -5.00 4.84
N ILE A 114 -2.30 -5.93 4.39
CA ILE A 114 -3.14 -5.77 3.20
C ILE A 114 -4.59 -6.06 3.55
N VAL A 115 -5.44 -5.07 3.40
CA VAL A 115 -6.89 -5.20 3.57
C VAL A 115 -7.64 -5.10 2.24
N SER A 116 -8.91 -5.50 2.21
CA SER A 116 -9.74 -5.42 1.01
C SER A 116 -11.23 -5.42 1.37
N GLU A 117 -12.04 -4.80 0.53
CA GLU A 117 -13.51 -4.91 0.60
C GLU A 117 -14.06 -6.25 0.09
N ALA A 118 -13.21 -7.18 -0.33
CA ALA A 118 -13.67 -8.53 -0.65
C ALA A 118 -14.27 -9.19 0.60
N SER A 119 -15.43 -9.83 0.44
CA SER A 119 -16.13 -10.45 1.58
C SER A 119 -15.28 -11.49 2.28
N ASN A 120 -15.17 -11.39 3.61
CA ASN A 120 -14.36 -12.27 4.47
C ASN A 120 -12.87 -12.29 4.11
N HIS A 121 -12.35 -11.17 3.61
CA HIS A 121 -10.94 -11.05 3.28
C HIS A 121 -10.06 -10.94 4.54
N GLY A 122 -10.50 -10.18 5.54
CA GLY A 122 -9.67 -9.86 6.70
C GLY A 122 -8.43 -9.05 6.32
N MET A 123 -7.32 -9.31 7.00
CA MET A 123 -6.02 -8.69 6.75
C MET A 123 -4.97 -9.75 6.46
N GLN A 124 -4.40 -9.75 5.26
CA GLN A 124 -3.24 -10.56 4.91
C GLN A 124 -1.96 -9.89 5.42
N VAL A 125 -1.01 -10.68 5.89
CA VAL A 125 0.34 -10.23 6.24
C VAL A 125 1.35 -10.96 5.37
N PHE A 126 2.29 -10.20 4.78
CA PHE A 126 3.34 -10.74 3.91
C PHE A 126 4.71 -10.22 4.36
N ASP A 127 5.65 -11.14 4.60
CA ASP A 127 7.04 -10.81 4.92
C ASP A 127 7.78 -10.36 3.67
N LEU A 128 8.05 -9.05 3.57
CA LEU A 128 8.70 -8.42 2.42
C LEU A 128 10.15 -8.87 2.24
N THR A 129 10.81 -9.38 3.28
CA THR A 129 12.19 -9.89 3.16
C THR A 129 12.29 -11.08 2.22
N ARG A 130 11.17 -11.80 1.97
CA ARG A 130 11.10 -12.89 0.98
C ARG A 130 11.34 -12.41 -0.45
N LEU A 131 11.15 -11.13 -0.72
CA LEU A 131 11.39 -10.56 -2.05
C LEU A 131 12.87 -10.60 -2.45
N ARG A 132 13.78 -10.64 -1.47
CA ARG A 132 15.24 -10.75 -1.68
C ARG A 132 15.64 -12.05 -2.39
N ASP A 133 14.91 -13.12 -2.16
CA ASP A 133 15.25 -14.47 -2.59
C ASP A 133 14.56 -14.90 -3.90
N VAL A 134 13.82 -13.99 -4.55
CA VAL A 134 13.13 -14.26 -5.81
C VAL A 134 14.14 -14.43 -6.94
N SER A 135 14.46 -15.65 -7.28
CA SER A 135 15.49 -15.99 -8.28
C SER A 135 14.94 -16.23 -9.69
N SER A 136 13.64 -16.44 -9.82
CA SER A 136 12.96 -16.76 -11.09
C SER A 136 11.59 -16.08 -11.15
N PRO A 137 11.55 -14.74 -11.22
CA PRO A 137 10.29 -14.01 -11.25
C PRO A 137 9.49 -14.27 -12.56
N PRO A 138 8.14 -14.15 -12.53
CA PRO A 138 7.34 -13.86 -11.35
C PRO A 138 6.97 -15.09 -10.51
N GLU A 139 6.81 -14.89 -9.19
CA GLU A 139 6.38 -15.93 -8.26
C GLU A 139 4.91 -15.73 -7.82
N ASN A 140 4.22 -16.83 -7.50
CA ASN A 140 2.97 -16.80 -6.76
C ASN A 140 3.27 -16.95 -5.27
N PHE A 141 3.06 -15.88 -4.52
CA PHE A 141 3.28 -15.86 -3.08
C PHE A 141 2.08 -16.41 -2.31
N THR A 142 2.35 -16.75 -1.05
CA THR A 142 1.34 -17.05 -0.03
C THR A 142 1.55 -16.11 1.14
N GLU A 143 0.49 -15.71 1.81
CA GLU A 143 0.56 -14.92 3.04
C GLU A 143 1.31 -15.65 4.15
N ASP A 144 1.98 -14.90 5.02
CA ASP A 144 2.74 -15.42 6.16
C ASP A 144 1.88 -15.47 7.42
N ALA A 145 0.91 -14.55 7.54
CA ALA A 145 -0.13 -14.58 8.56
C ALA A 145 -1.44 -14.00 8.00
N HIS A 146 -2.54 -14.28 8.70
CA HIS A 146 -3.86 -13.76 8.37
C HIS A 146 -4.63 -13.43 9.64
N TYR A 147 -5.26 -12.24 9.65
CA TYR A 147 -6.14 -11.80 10.74
C TYR A 147 -7.59 -11.74 10.24
N ASP A 148 -8.48 -12.46 10.91
CA ASP A 148 -9.88 -12.64 10.56
C ASP A 148 -10.86 -11.94 11.53
N GLY A 149 -10.38 -11.00 12.35
CA GLY A 149 -11.19 -10.26 13.32
C GLY A 149 -12.25 -9.35 12.69
N PHE A 150 -12.15 -9.10 11.38
CA PHE A 150 -13.17 -8.44 10.55
C PHE A 150 -13.28 -9.16 9.19
N GLY A 151 -14.34 -8.86 8.42
CA GLY A 151 -14.53 -9.50 7.12
C GLY A 151 -13.98 -8.67 5.96
N ALA A 152 -14.55 -7.50 5.73
CA ALA A 152 -14.14 -6.56 4.69
C ALA A 152 -13.63 -5.28 5.35
N SER A 153 -12.67 -4.60 4.72
CA SER A 153 -12.15 -3.30 5.16
C SER A 153 -11.84 -2.43 3.97
N HIS A 154 -12.14 -1.12 4.09
CA HIS A 154 -11.89 -0.15 3.03
C HIS A 154 -10.44 0.30 3.03
N ASN A 155 -9.93 0.79 4.17
CA ASN A 155 -8.58 1.27 4.35
C ASN A 155 -7.91 0.70 5.62
N ILE A 156 -6.60 0.83 5.69
CA ILE A 156 -5.79 0.53 6.88
C ILE A 156 -4.81 1.67 7.14
N ALA A 157 -4.72 2.10 8.38
CA ALA A 157 -3.67 3.02 8.83
C ALA A 157 -2.81 2.34 9.90
N ILE A 158 -1.55 2.73 10.02
CA ILE A 158 -0.62 2.17 11.01
C ILE A 158 0.08 3.30 11.75
N ASN A 159 0.15 3.19 13.07
CA ASN A 159 1.07 3.96 13.87
C ASN A 159 2.33 3.12 14.14
N GLU A 160 3.38 3.38 13.37
CA GLU A 160 4.64 2.66 13.45
C GLU A 160 5.35 2.82 14.81
N GLU A 161 5.10 3.91 15.54
CA GLU A 161 5.73 4.18 16.84
C GLU A 161 5.15 3.28 17.94
N THR A 162 3.87 2.88 17.82
CA THR A 162 3.17 2.08 18.83
C THR A 162 2.93 0.64 18.41
N GLY A 163 3.05 0.34 17.11
CA GLY A 163 2.81 -1.00 16.57
C GLY A 163 1.33 -1.38 16.54
N PHE A 164 0.44 -0.40 16.31
CA PHE A 164 -0.98 -0.64 16.11
C PHE A 164 -1.40 -0.33 14.68
N ALA A 165 -2.19 -1.24 14.10
CA ALA A 165 -2.95 -1.02 12.88
C ALA A 165 -4.41 -0.69 13.20
N TYR A 166 -5.03 0.07 12.31
CA TYR A 166 -6.41 0.55 12.38
C TYR A 166 -7.09 0.19 11.07
N SER A 167 -7.95 -0.83 11.08
CA SER A 167 -8.81 -1.15 9.96
C SER A 167 -9.98 -0.17 9.94
N LEU A 168 -10.27 0.42 8.77
CA LEU A 168 -11.21 1.51 8.59
C LEU A 168 -12.28 1.13 7.58
N GLY A 169 -13.52 1.61 7.79
CA GLY A 169 -14.63 1.26 6.91
C GLY A 169 -14.92 -0.25 6.87
N ASP A 170 -14.61 -0.95 7.95
CA ASP A 170 -14.83 -2.38 8.04
C ASP A 170 -16.23 -2.74 8.54
N ASN A 171 -16.54 -4.02 8.62
CA ASN A 171 -17.86 -4.50 9.07
C ASN A 171 -17.98 -4.65 10.59
N THR A 172 -17.01 -4.12 11.35
CA THR A 172 -17.04 -4.03 12.81
C THR A 172 -17.12 -2.56 13.25
N TYR A 173 -17.30 -2.28 14.52
CA TYR A 173 -17.31 -0.93 15.11
C TYR A 173 -18.10 0.12 14.31
N ALA A 174 -19.23 -0.29 13.69
CA ALA A 174 -20.09 0.57 12.85
C ALA A 174 -19.36 1.21 11.63
N GLY A 175 -18.30 0.59 11.13
CA GLY A 175 -17.45 1.13 10.08
C GLY A 175 -16.41 2.16 10.56
N GLY A 176 -16.30 2.37 11.86
CA GLY A 176 -15.25 3.15 12.49
C GLY A 176 -13.92 2.38 12.54
N ALA A 177 -13.05 2.70 13.47
CA ALA A 177 -11.73 2.06 13.53
C ALA A 177 -11.75 0.78 14.38
N HIS A 178 -11.25 -0.32 13.80
CA HIS A 178 -10.91 -1.55 14.51
C HIS A 178 -9.42 -1.54 14.83
N PHE A 179 -9.05 -1.62 16.10
CA PHE A 179 -7.67 -1.55 16.56
C PHE A 179 -7.05 -2.95 16.62
N ILE A 180 -5.86 -3.11 16.06
CA ILE A 180 -5.15 -4.37 15.95
C ILE A 180 -3.72 -4.16 16.45
N ASP A 181 -3.29 -4.93 17.44
CA ASP A 181 -1.89 -4.99 17.85
C ASP A 181 -1.12 -5.82 16.82
N ILE A 182 -0.15 -5.17 16.18
CA ILE A 182 0.75 -5.75 15.17
C ILE A 182 2.22 -5.69 15.62
N SER A 183 2.47 -5.51 16.92
CA SER A 183 3.84 -5.49 17.46
C SER A 183 4.59 -6.80 17.19
N ASP A 184 3.87 -7.91 17.06
CA ASP A 184 4.32 -9.14 16.40
C ASP A 184 3.56 -9.28 15.06
N PRO A 185 4.19 -8.93 13.93
CA PRO A 185 3.53 -8.94 12.62
C PRO A 185 2.90 -10.28 12.22
N LEU A 186 3.46 -11.39 12.69
CA LEU A 186 2.96 -12.73 12.34
C LEU A 186 1.86 -13.23 13.28
N ASN A 187 1.58 -12.50 14.37
CA ASN A 187 0.54 -12.83 15.33
C ASN A 187 -0.34 -11.60 15.66
N PRO A 188 -0.99 -10.98 14.68
CA PRO A 188 -1.85 -9.81 14.93
C PRO A 188 -3.01 -10.19 15.85
N THR A 189 -3.34 -9.31 16.82
CA THR A 189 -4.41 -9.55 17.79
C THR A 189 -5.35 -8.35 17.92
N ALA A 190 -6.63 -8.60 18.22
CA ALA A 190 -7.60 -7.55 18.45
C ALA A 190 -7.20 -6.71 19.69
N ALA A 191 -7.26 -5.39 19.56
CA ALA A 191 -6.93 -4.43 20.62
C ALA A 191 -8.10 -3.48 20.96
N GLY A 192 -9.30 -3.72 20.45
CA GLY A 192 -10.46 -2.88 20.66
C GLY A 192 -10.91 -2.15 19.41
N GLY A 193 -11.58 -1.00 19.58
CA GLY A 193 -12.05 -0.21 18.44
C GLY A 193 -12.86 1.02 18.85
N TYR A 194 -13.19 1.85 17.86
CA TYR A 194 -13.96 3.07 18.04
C TYR A 194 -15.14 3.14 17.07
N SER A 195 -16.36 3.27 17.60
CA SER A 195 -17.61 3.23 16.81
C SER A 195 -18.51 4.45 17.02
N ALA A 196 -18.16 5.37 17.95
CA ALA A 196 -19.08 6.43 18.37
C ALA A 196 -19.45 7.41 17.24
N ASP A 197 -18.54 7.62 16.27
CA ASP A 197 -18.73 8.54 15.15
C ASP A 197 -19.07 7.86 13.82
N GLY A 198 -19.33 6.53 13.86
CA GLY A 198 -19.72 5.75 12.68
C GLY A 198 -18.58 5.54 11.70
N TYR A 199 -18.92 5.49 10.41
CA TYR A 199 -18.00 5.16 9.32
C TYR A 199 -16.85 6.16 9.19
N THR A 200 -15.63 5.62 9.11
CA THR A 200 -14.43 6.36 8.76
C THR A 200 -13.86 5.83 7.45
N HIS A 201 -13.68 6.71 6.48
CA HIS A 201 -13.13 6.35 5.17
C HIS A 201 -11.63 6.11 5.24
N ASP A 202 -10.90 7.06 5.82
CA ASP A 202 -9.44 7.03 5.99
C ASP A 202 -9.04 7.72 7.30
N ALA A 203 -7.83 7.49 7.79
CA ALA A 203 -7.33 8.14 9.00
C ALA A 203 -5.80 8.30 9.02
N HIS A 204 -5.36 9.31 9.76
CA HIS A 204 -3.98 9.43 10.21
C HIS A 204 -3.91 9.23 11.72
N ILE A 205 -2.96 8.38 12.15
CA ILE A 205 -2.71 8.15 13.58
C ILE A 205 -1.26 8.54 13.89
N LYS A 206 -1.08 9.39 14.91
CA LYS A 206 0.24 9.87 15.31
C LYS A 206 0.32 10.08 16.81
N ASN A 207 1.51 9.85 17.37
CA ASN A 207 1.85 10.34 18.70
C ASN A 207 2.00 11.86 18.63
N TYR A 208 1.13 12.54 19.36
CA TYR A 208 1.04 13.99 19.30
C TYR A 208 2.24 14.66 19.99
N ASN A 209 2.88 15.58 19.28
CA ASN A 209 3.98 16.40 19.76
C ASN A 209 3.81 17.90 19.41
N GLY A 210 2.57 18.30 19.14
CA GLY A 210 2.21 19.67 18.76
C GLY A 210 2.14 20.65 19.95
N PRO A 211 1.61 21.88 19.74
CA PRO A 211 1.64 22.95 20.74
C PRO A 211 0.62 22.76 21.88
N ASP A 212 -0.39 21.91 21.76
CA ASP A 212 -1.37 21.66 22.81
C ASP A 212 -0.80 20.69 23.85
N THR A 213 -0.44 21.21 25.00
CA THR A 213 0.26 20.45 26.05
C THR A 213 -0.60 19.35 26.68
N ASP A 214 -1.93 19.42 26.57
CA ASP A 214 -2.84 18.43 27.16
C ASP A 214 -2.79 17.08 26.40
N TYR A 215 -2.27 17.10 25.16
CA TYR A 215 -2.20 15.93 24.28
C TYR A 215 -0.78 15.45 23.98
N ILE A 216 0.27 16.11 24.49
CA ILE A 216 1.65 15.67 24.26
C ILE A 216 1.84 14.22 24.69
N GLY A 217 2.33 13.38 23.77
CA GLY A 217 2.56 11.94 23.99
C GLY A 217 1.32 11.07 23.89
N LYS A 218 0.15 11.66 23.61
CA LYS A 218 -1.08 10.93 23.31
C LYS A 218 -1.06 10.40 21.89
N GLU A 219 -1.61 9.22 21.68
CA GLU A 219 -1.86 8.69 20.34
C GLU A 219 -3.19 9.25 19.83
N ILE A 220 -3.09 10.09 18.81
CA ILE A 220 -4.24 10.81 18.27
C ILE A 220 -4.61 10.23 16.90
N TYR A 221 -5.85 9.82 16.81
CA TYR A 221 -6.53 9.41 15.60
C TYR A 221 -7.25 10.61 14.99
N VAL A 222 -7.01 10.86 13.71
CA VAL A 222 -7.66 11.89 12.90
C VAL A 222 -8.36 11.18 11.75
N GLY A 223 -9.66 10.98 11.88
CA GLY A 223 -10.49 10.23 10.95
C GLY A 223 -11.22 11.13 9.94
N SER A 224 -11.23 10.71 8.69
CA SER A 224 -12.01 11.30 7.59
C SER A 224 -13.37 10.60 7.49
N ASN A 225 -14.39 11.16 8.13
CA ASN A 225 -15.71 10.55 8.29
C ASN A 225 -16.73 11.13 7.28
N GLU A 226 -16.43 11.05 5.98
CA GLU A 226 -17.30 11.51 4.89
C GLU A 226 -17.75 12.97 4.97
N ASP A 227 -18.42 13.39 6.03
CA ASP A 227 -19.00 14.73 6.23
C ASP A 227 -18.20 15.63 7.18
N ARG A 228 -17.17 15.10 7.84
CA ARG A 228 -16.33 15.81 8.81
C ARG A 228 -15.01 15.10 9.06
N VAL A 229 -14.11 15.79 9.72
CA VAL A 229 -12.93 15.21 10.38
C VAL A 229 -13.28 14.94 11.85
N VAL A 230 -12.93 13.78 12.36
CA VAL A 230 -13.12 13.38 13.76
C VAL A 230 -11.75 13.21 14.42
N ILE A 231 -11.58 13.73 15.63
CA ILE A 231 -10.33 13.66 16.38
C ILE A 231 -10.58 12.89 17.67
N VAL A 232 -9.80 11.83 17.90
CA VAL A 232 -9.98 10.91 19.04
C VAL A 232 -8.63 10.63 19.69
N ASP A 233 -8.55 10.68 21.03
CA ASP A 233 -7.45 10.11 21.81
C ASP A 233 -7.65 8.59 21.89
N VAL A 234 -6.78 7.85 21.24
CA VAL A 234 -6.79 6.37 21.20
C VAL A 234 -5.62 5.75 21.99
N THR A 235 -5.02 6.52 22.89
CA THR A 235 -3.91 6.06 23.72
C THR A 235 -4.30 4.85 24.55
N ASP A 236 -5.48 4.90 25.18
CA ASP A 236 -6.10 3.76 25.84
C ASP A 236 -7.06 3.07 24.84
N LYS A 237 -6.65 1.90 24.34
CA LYS A 237 -7.40 1.15 23.33
C LYS A 237 -8.75 0.62 23.85
N ASP A 238 -8.85 0.41 25.17
CA ASP A 238 -10.09 -0.04 25.80
C ASP A 238 -11.08 1.10 26.05
N ASN A 239 -10.60 2.36 26.03
CA ASN A 239 -11.40 3.53 26.36
C ASN A 239 -11.02 4.76 25.51
N PRO A 240 -11.19 4.71 24.17
CA PRO A 240 -10.90 5.83 23.30
C PRO A 240 -11.79 7.03 23.63
N GLN A 241 -11.22 8.25 23.59
CA GLN A 241 -11.87 9.48 23.98
C GLN A 241 -12.05 10.43 22.80
N HIS A 242 -13.30 10.72 22.44
CA HIS A 242 -13.60 11.76 21.46
C HIS A 242 -13.09 13.12 21.95
N ILE A 243 -12.36 13.82 21.10
CA ILE A 243 -11.81 15.16 21.40
C ILE A 243 -12.61 16.24 20.69
N ALA A 244 -12.79 16.12 19.38
CA ALA A 244 -13.44 17.13 18.57
C ALA A 244 -13.92 16.63 17.21
N ASP A 245 -14.89 17.34 16.65
CA ASP A 245 -15.27 17.29 15.23
C ASP A 245 -14.85 18.59 14.54
N LEU A 246 -14.42 18.47 13.29
CA LEU A 246 -14.19 19.61 12.41
C LEU A 246 -15.05 19.46 11.16
N SER A 247 -16.11 20.26 11.08
CA SER A 247 -16.88 20.45 9.85
C SER A 247 -16.39 21.69 9.11
N TYR A 248 -16.40 21.66 7.79
CA TYR A 248 -15.97 22.77 6.94
C TYR A 248 -16.98 23.02 5.81
N THR A 249 -16.99 24.27 5.32
CA THR A 249 -17.93 24.67 4.26
C THR A 249 -17.49 24.13 2.89
N ASN A 250 -18.46 23.80 2.04
CA ASN A 250 -18.24 23.28 0.69
C ASN A 250 -17.56 21.90 0.63
N PHE A 251 -17.64 21.11 1.67
CA PHE A 251 -17.23 19.71 1.58
C PHE A 251 -18.18 18.96 0.62
N SER A 252 -17.64 17.99 -0.12
CA SER A 252 -18.41 17.02 -0.89
C SER A 252 -18.28 15.63 -0.24
N TYR A 253 -17.08 15.31 0.12
CA TYR A 253 -16.72 14.07 0.80
C TYR A 253 -15.37 14.28 1.49
N THR A 254 -15.29 14.02 2.79
CA THR A 254 -14.03 14.04 3.53
C THR A 254 -13.34 12.69 3.30
N HIS A 255 -12.30 12.70 2.46
CA HIS A 255 -11.68 11.49 1.95
C HIS A 255 -10.38 11.17 2.70
N GLN A 256 -9.47 12.16 2.80
CA GLN A 256 -8.16 12.08 3.45
C GLN A 256 -7.85 13.37 4.20
#